data_b1cd0d7cc3af3658379dbcb7c4993140
#
_entry.id   b1cd0d7cc3af3658379dbcb7c4993140
#
_cell.length_a   1.000
_cell.length_b   1.000
_cell.length_c   1.000
_cell.angle_alpha   90.00
_cell.angle_beta   90.00
_cell.angle_gamma   90.00
#
_symmetry.space_group_name_H-M   'P 1'
#
loop_
_entity.id
_entity.type
_entity.pdbx_description
1 polymer ?
#
loop_
_entity_poly.entity_id
_entity_poly.type
_entity_poly.pdbx_seq_one_letter_code
_entity_poly.pdbx_strand_id
1 'polypeptide(L)'
;MIYRTPTEVDCNALSELGSLSFTETFGHLYSAENLNLFLTQTHSAAVVAQELRNPMRRYRIAEDAGRMIGYCKLGFDHSLPLELPNRAVMELKQLYLRSSHFGTGVAENLIEWAIDIAQNQNMDDIVLSVYSDNPRAQRFYQRHGFTHAANYFFMVGEHRDDEFIYRLKLRD
;
A
#
# COMPACT_ATOMS: atom_id res chain seq x y z
N MET A 1 -20.70 0.33 -5.08
CA MET A 1 -19.36 0.30 -4.44
C MET A 1 -19.47 -0.37 -3.10
N ILE A 2 -18.67 -1.40 -2.84
CA ILE A 2 -18.64 -2.16 -1.58
C ILE A 2 -17.22 -2.13 -1.04
N TYR A 3 -17.07 -1.89 0.27
CA TYR A 3 -15.80 -1.96 0.99
C TYR A 3 -15.89 -3.04 2.05
N ARG A 4 -14.98 -4.02 2.03
CA ARG A 4 -14.98 -5.14 2.98
C ARG A 4 -13.57 -5.66 3.27
N THR A 5 -13.45 -6.43 4.34
CA THR A 5 -12.26 -7.24 4.60
C THR A 5 -12.23 -8.42 3.64
N PRO A 6 -11.10 -8.71 2.98
CA PRO A 6 -10.97 -9.91 2.15
C PRO A 6 -10.89 -11.17 3.01
N THR A 7 -11.18 -12.30 2.38
CA THR A 7 -11.04 -13.64 2.92
C THR A 7 -10.10 -14.47 2.05
N GLU A 8 -9.80 -15.69 2.40
CA GLU A 8 -8.91 -16.55 1.59
C GLU A 8 -9.42 -16.80 0.17
N VAL A 9 -10.73 -16.76 -0.05
CA VAL A 9 -11.30 -16.92 -1.41
C VAL A 9 -10.93 -15.74 -2.34
N ASP A 10 -10.52 -14.61 -1.78
CA ASP A 10 -10.12 -13.41 -2.51
C ASP A 10 -8.64 -13.41 -2.94
N CYS A 11 -7.85 -14.41 -2.51
CA CYS A 11 -6.39 -14.43 -2.75
C CYS A 11 -6.01 -14.25 -4.22
N ASN A 12 -6.69 -14.94 -5.12
CA ASN A 12 -6.39 -14.85 -6.56
C ASN A 12 -6.73 -13.46 -7.11
N ALA A 13 -7.88 -12.91 -6.73
CA ALA A 13 -8.31 -11.58 -7.17
C ALA A 13 -7.39 -10.47 -6.61
N LEU A 14 -6.95 -10.59 -5.35
CA LEU A 14 -5.97 -9.68 -4.75
C LEU A 14 -4.60 -9.77 -5.44
N SER A 15 -4.13 -10.98 -5.72
CA SER A 15 -2.89 -11.24 -6.44
C SER A 15 -2.91 -10.61 -7.83
N GLU A 16 -3.98 -10.83 -8.57
CA GLU A 16 -4.18 -10.26 -9.91
C GLU A 16 -4.24 -8.73 -9.87
N LEU A 17 -5.06 -8.17 -8.97
CA LEU A 17 -5.19 -6.73 -8.83
C LEU A 17 -3.88 -6.06 -8.42
N GLY A 18 -3.17 -6.63 -7.45
CA GLY A 18 -1.87 -6.11 -6.99
C GLY A 18 -0.83 -6.10 -8.11
N SER A 19 -0.70 -7.23 -8.82
CA SER A 19 0.21 -7.37 -9.94
C SER A 19 -0.12 -6.42 -11.08
N LEU A 20 -1.40 -6.30 -11.42
CA LEU A 20 -1.85 -5.45 -12.51
C LEU A 20 -1.67 -3.95 -12.17
N SER A 21 -2.08 -3.52 -10.96
CA SER A 21 -1.94 -2.13 -10.54
C SER A 21 -0.48 -1.69 -10.44
N PHE A 22 0.39 -2.57 -9.95
CA PHE A 22 1.84 -2.33 -9.94
C PHE A 22 2.39 -2.21 -11.36
N THR A 23 2.05 -3.15 -12.23
CA THR A 23 2.52 -3.16 -13.62
C THR A 23 2.01 -1.95 -14.40
N GLU A 24 0.74 -1.56 -14.26
CA GLU A 24 0.19 -0.36 -14.89
C GLU A 24 0.92 0.93 -14.47
N THR A 25 1.36 0.99 -13.22
CA THR A 25 2.00 2.19 -12.69
C THR A 25 3.51 2.21 -12.90
N PHE A 26 4.19 1.10 -12.70
CA PHE A 26 5.64 1.02 -12.59
C PHE A 26 6.30 0.07 -13.61
N GLY A 27 5.53 -0.76 -14.31
CA GLY A 27 6.08 -1.81 -15.18
C GLY A 27 7.04 -1.30 -16.27
N HIS A 28 6.85 -0.06 -16.71
CA HIS A 28 7.72 0.59 -17.69
C HIS A 28 9.14 0.92 -17.18
N LEU A 29 9.36 0.88 -15.86
CA LEU A 29 10.64 1.16 -15.21
C LEU A 29 11.58 -0.05 -15.21
N TYR A 30 11.04 -1.27 -15.35
CA TYR A 30 11.78 -2.50 -15.11
C TYR A 30 11.93 -3.35 -16.35
N SER A 31 12.98 -4.19 -16.37
CA SER A 31 13.03 -5.32 -17.32
C SER A 31 11.91 -6.32 -17.01
N ALA A 32 11.48 -7.07 -18.03
CA ALA A 32 10.45 -8.10 -17.85
C ALA A 32 10.86 -9.15 -16.78
N GLU A 33 12.14 -9.47 -16.68
CA GLU A 33 12.68 -10.40 -15.69
C GLU A 33 12.56 -9.85 -14.26
N ASN A 34 13.03 -8.61 -14.01
CA ASN A 34 12.95 -7.95 -12.70
C ASN A 34 11.50 -7.77 -12.25
N LEU A 35 10.63 -7.35 -13.17
CA LEU A 35 9.20 -7.20 -12.89
C LEU A 35 8.57 -8.54 -12.50
N ASN A 36 8.81 -9.59 -13.28
CA ASN A 36 8.23 -10.92 -13.02
C ASN A 36 8.73 -11.50 -11.68
N LEU A 37 10.02 -11.36 -11.39
CA LEU A 37 10.59 -11.79 -10.12
C LEU A 37 9.92 -11.07 -8.94
N PHE A 38 9.83 -9.74 -9.02
CA PHE A 38 9.18 -8.94 -7.99
C PHE A 38 7.72 -9.32 -7.78
N LEU A 39 6.93 -9.42 -8.85
CA LEU A 39 5.51 -9.78 -8.76
C LEU A 39 5.30 -11.17 -8.17
N THR A 40 6.17 -12.13 -8.50
CA THR A 40 6.13 -13.48 -7.94
C THR A 40 6.40 -13.48 -6.45
N GLN A 41 7.38 -12.69 -6.00
CA GLN A 41 7.79 -12.62 -4.60
C GLN A 41 6.85 -11.81 -3.71
N THR A 42 6.10 -10.86 -4.29
CA THR A 42 5.31 -9.89 -3.51
C THR A 42 3.81 -10.00 -3.73
N HIS A 43 3.37 -10.46 -4.90
CA HIS A 43 1.96 -10.45 -5.30
C HIS A 43 1.40 -11.82 -5.68
N SER A 44 2.18 -12.91 -5.59
CA SER A 44 1.61 -14.23 -5.89
C SER A 44 0.47 -14.59 -4.92
N ALA A 45 -0.47 -15.40 -5.37
CA ALA A 45 -1.61 -15.83 -4.55
C ALA A 45 -1.16 -16.53 -3.25
N ALA A 46 -0.03 -17.25 -3.29
CA ALA A 46 0.54 -17.89 -2.11
C ALA A 46 1.03 -16.86 -1.07
N VAL A 47 1.71 -15.81 -1.52
CA VAL A 47 2.15 -14.70 -0.67
C VAL A 47 0.94 -13.96 -0.08
N VAL A 48 -0.06 -13.64 -0.90
CA VAL A 48 -1.29 -12.99 -0.44
C VAL A 48 -2.00 -13.86 0.62
N ALA A 49 -2.13 -15.17 0.39
CA ALA A 49 -2.74 -16.09 1.35
C ALA A 49 -1.99 -16.11 2.70
N GLN A 50 -0.66 -16.13 2.65
CA GLN A 50 0.17 -16.05 3.85
C GLN A 50 -0.04 -14.73 4.60
N GLU A 51 -0.09 -13.61 3.88
CA GLU A 51 -0.30 -12.29 4.48
C GLU A 51 -1.70 -12.10 5.05
N LEU A 52 -2.74 -12.66 4.45
CA LEU A 52 -4.11 -12.62 5.00
C LEU A 52 -4.23 -13.36 6.33
N ARG A 53 -3.39 -14.37 6.56
CA ARG A 53 -3.32 -15.10 7.84
C ARG A 53 -2.43 -14.41 8.88
N ASN A 54 -1.60 -13.47 8.47
CA ASN A 54 -0.68 -12.78 9.37
C ASN A 54 -1.45 -11.79 10.27
N PRO A 55 -1.42 -11.97 11.63
CA PRO A 55 -2.13 -11.08 12.55
C PRO A 55 -1.61 -9.64 12.53
N MET A 56 -0.39 -9.42 12.01
CA MET A 56 0.19 -8.08 11.85
C MET A 56 -0.25 -7.39 10.56
N ARG A 57 -1.12 -8.00 9.76
CA ARG A 57 -1.66 -7.40 8.51
C ARG A 57 -3.14 -7.09 8.65
N ARG A 58 -3.55 -6.02 7.99
CA ARG A 58 -4.97 -5.70 7.77
C ARG A 58 -5.16 -5.31 6.33
N TYR A 59 -6.26 -5.77 5.76
CA TYR A 59 -6.64 -5.46 4.39
C TYR A 59 -8.06 -4.91 4.34
N ARG A 60 -8.28 -3.99 3.43
CA ARG A 60 -9.60 -3.57 2.97
C ARG A 60 -9.61 -3.56 1.46
N ILE A 61 -10.62 -4.18 0.86
CA ILE A 61 -10.85 -4.18 -0.59
C ILE A 61 -12.02 -3.28 -0.94
N ALA A 62 -11.97 -2.72 -2.13
CA ALA A 62 -13.05 -1.99 -2.79
C ALA A 62 -13.52 -2.79 -4.00
N GLU A 63 -14.84 -2.96 -4.11
CA GLU A 63 -15.48 -3.68 -5.22
C GLU A 63 -16.51 -2.78 -5.90
N ASP A 64 -16.55 -2.85 -7.22
CA ASP A 64 -17.57 -2.23 -8.06
C ASP A 64 -18.14 -3.26 -9.04
N ALA A 65 -19.47 -3.34 -9.12
CA ALA A 65 -20.19 -4.31 -9.97
C ALA A 65 -19.65 -5.75 -9.83
N GLY A 66 -19.30 -6.18 -8.60
CA GLY A 66 -18.78 -7.53 -8.31
C GLY A 66 -17.33 -7.75 -8.72
N ARG A 67 -16.57 -6.70 -9.07
CA ARG A 67 -15.15 -6.77 -9.40
C ARG A 67 -14.33 -6.00 -8.39
N MET A 68 -13.22 -6.59 -7.95
CA MET A 68 -12.25 -5.89 -7.11
C MET A 68 -11.53 -4.82 -7.95
N ILE A 69 -11.57 -3.58 -7.45
CA ILE A 69 -11.05 -2.40 -8.16
C ILE A 69 -9.93 -1.69 -7.41
N GLY A 70 -9.76 -1.98 -6.13
CA GLY A 70 -8.70 -1.42 -5.30
C GLY A 70 -8.60 -2.11 -3.96
N TYR A 71 -7.47 -1.89 -3.28
CA TYR A 71 -7.28 -2.35 -1.90
C TYR A 71 -6.28 -1.48 -1.15
N CYS A 72 -6.39 -1.52 0.18
CA CYS A 72 -5.42 -1.00 1.12
C CYS A 72 -4.88 -2.13 1.99
N LYS A 73 -3.56 -2.16 2.18
CA LYS A 73 -2.84 -3.12 3.05
C LYS A 73 -2.06 -2.37 4.11
N LEU A 74 -2.27 -2.74 5.35
CA LEU A 74 -1.61 -2.18 6.53
C LEU A 74 -0.71 -3.23 7.19
N GLY A 75 0.38 -2.77 7.82
CA GLY A 75 1.26 -3.57 8.66
C GLY A 75 1.48 -2.88 10.01
N PHE A 76 1.37 -3.66 11.10
CA PHE A 76 1.69 -3.20 12.45
C PHE A 76 3.14 -3.47 12.86
N ASP A 77 3.93 -3.98 11.93
CA ASP A 77 5.37 -4.22 11.99
C ASP A 77 6.03 -3.43 10.85
N HIS A 78 6.17 -2.11 11.00
CA HIS A 78 6.75 -1.31 9.93
C HIS A 78 8.19 -1.76 9.61
N SER A 79 8.51 -1.80 8.32
CA SER A 79 9.81 -2.24 7.79
C SER A 79 10.64 -1.11 7.20
N LEU A 80 10.08 0.10 7.13
CA LEU A 80 10.76 1.27 6.59
C LEU A 80 11.85 1.74 7.55
N PRO A 81 13.02 2.16 7.04
CA PRO A 81 14.16 2.61 7.85
C PRO A 81 13.94 4.04 8.40
N LEU A 82 12.91 4.22 9.19
CA LEU A 82 12.59 5.44 9.90
C LEU A 82 12.55 5.15 11.39
N GLU A 83 13.54 5.66 12.12
CA GLU A 83 13.61 5.46 13.56
C GLU A 83 12.62 6.42 14.26
N LEU A 84 11.66 5.85 14.95
CA LEU A 84 10.66 6.54 15.74
C LEU A 84 10.63 5.92 17.17
N PRO A 85 11.65 6.19 18.02
CA PRO A 85 11.78 5.53 19.29
C PRO A 85 10.58 5.82 20.20
N ASN A 86 10.11 4.78 20.89
CA ASN A 86 8.98 4.83 21.82
C ASN A 86 7.64 5.26 21.21
N ARG A 87 7.46 5.06 19.90
CA ARG A 87 6.22 5.35 19.19
C ARG A 87 5.61 4.07 18.60
N ALA A 88 4.30 3.95 18.70
CA ALA A 88 3.54 2.90 18.02
C ALA A 88 3.31 3.32 16.57
N VAL A 89 3.92 2.59 15.63
CA VAL A 89 3.94 2.97 14.22
C VAL A 89 3.24 1.91 13.37
N MET A 90 2.29 2.34 12.55
CA MET A 90 1.66 1.52 11.53
C MET A 90 2.21 1.90 10.15
N GLU A 91 2.50 0.91 9.31
CA GLU A 91 2.87 1.12 7.92
C GLU A 91 1.67 0.93 6.99
N LEU A 92 1.38 1.91 6.15
CA LEU A 92 0.52 1.74 4.99
C LEU A 92 1.38 1.13 3.88
N LYS A 93 1.31 -0.19 3.74
CA LYS A 93 2.19 -0.96 2.85
C LYS A 93 1.79 -0.86 1.38
N GLN A 94 0.50 -0.81 1.11
CA GLN A 94 -0.02 -0.72 -0.26
C GLN A 94 -1.37 -0.01 -0.27
N LEU A 95 -1.55 0.90 -1.22
CA LEU A 95 -2.82 1.51 -1.59
C LEU A 95 -2.91 1.47 -3.11
N TYR A 96 -3.53 0.41 -3.63
CA TYR A 96 -3.58 0.13 -5.06
C TYR A 96 -5.01 0.27 -5.57
N LEU A 97 -5.12 0.85 -6.74
CA LEU A 97 -6.39 1.12 -7.40
C LEU A 97 -6.20 0.96 -8.92
N ARG A 98 -7.17 0.32 -9.58
CA ARG A 98 -7.24 0.28 -11.04
C ARG A 98 -7.24 1.70 -11.59
N SER A 99 -6.47 1.94 -12.63
CA SER A 99 -6.33 3.28 -13.26
C SER A 99 -7.69 3.86 -13.72
N SER A 100 -8.60 3.00 -14.15
CA SER A 100 -9.97 3.37 -14.54
C SER A 100 -10.83 3.95 -13.40
N HIS A 101 -10.39 3.83 -12.15
CA HIS A 101 -11.11 4.33 -10.97
C HIS A 101 -10.36 5.46 -10.25
N PHE A 102 -9.35 6.04 -10.88
CA PHE A 102 -8.70 7.23 -10.33
C PHE A 102 -9.66 8.43 -10.29
N GLY A 103 -9.63 9.19 -9.19
CA GLY A 103 -10.48 10.36 -9.00
C GLY A 103 -11.95 10.05 -8.70
N THR A 104 -12.29 8.80 -8.36
CA THR A 104 -13.67 8.38 -8.05
C THR A 104 -13.98 8.37 -6.55
N GLY A 105 -13.05 8.79 -5.68
CA GLY A 105 -13.22 8.78 -4.23
C GLY A 105 -12.88 7.44 -3.56
N VAL A 106 -12.48 6.43 -4.33
CA VAL A 106 -12.15 5.09 -3.78
C VAL A 106 -10.87 5.14 -2.94
N ALA A 107 -9.82 5.82 -3.42
CA ALA A 107 -8.58 5.96 -2.67
C ALA A 107 -8.79 6.73 -1.37
N GLU A 108 -9.61 7.77 -1.40
CA GLU A 108 -10.03 8.57 -0.25
C GLU A 108 -10.67 7.68 0.83
N ASN A 109 -11.65 6.84 0.46
CA ASN A 109 -12.29 5.90 1.39
C ASN A 109 -11.30 4.90 2.00
N LEU A 110 -10.34 4.43 1.21
CA LEU A 110 -9.34 3.46 1.68
C LEU A 110 -8.31 4.09 2.62
N ILE A 111 -7.87 5.32 2.38
CA ILE A 111 -6.94 6.02 3.27
C ILE A 111 -7.61 6.46 4.56
N GLU A 112 -8.86 6.93 4.51
CA GLU A 112 -9.65 7.26 5.69
C GLU A 112 -9.82 6.04 6.59
N TRP A 113 -10.17 4.88 6.03
CA TRP A 113 -10.22 3.63 6.78
C TRP A 113 -8.87 3.29 7.44
N ALA A 114 -7.74 3.50 6.75
CA ALA A 114 -6.41 3.25 7.32
C ALA A 114 -6.14 4.16 8.51
N ILE A 115 -6.52 5.44 8.43
CA ILE A 115 -6.38 6.40 9.51
C ILE A 115 -7.27 6.01 10.69
N ASP A 116 -8.52 5.63 10.45
CA ASP A 116 -9.45 5.15 11.48
C ASP A 116 -8.90 3.92 12.21
N ILE A 117 -8.35 2.95 11.47
CA ILE A 117 -7.71 1.77 12.07
C ILE A 117 -6.54 2.18 12.96
N ALA A 118 -5.65 3.06 12.50
CA ALA A 118 -4.51 3.52 13.28
C ALA A 118 -4.95 4.23 14.58
N GLN A 119 -5.95 5.09 14.51
CA GLN A 119 -6.50 5.78 15.67
C GLN A 119 -7.13 4.80 16.68
N ASN A 120 -7.94 3.86 16.20
CA ASN A 120 -8.60 2.84 17.02
C ASN A 120 -7.61 1.86 17.68
N GLN A 121 -6.46 1.63 17.05
CA GLN A 121 -5.37 0.79 17.58
C GLN A 121 -4.36 1.59 18.41
N ASN A 122 -4.65 2.87 18.70
CA ASN A 122 -3.77 3.76 19.46
C ASN A 122 -2.36 3.92 18.85
N MET A 123 -2.24 3.89 17.52
CA MET A 123 -1.00 4.20 16.86
C MET A 123 -0.67 5.69 16.99
N ASP A 124 0.61 5.99 17.11
CA ASP A 124 1.11 7.36 17.17
C ASP A 124 1.38 7.93 15.78
N ASP A 125 1.78 7.06 14.85
CA ASP A 125 2.16 7.44 13.50
C ASP A 125 1.67 6.43 12.45
N ILE A 126 1.42 6.95 11.24
CA ILE A 126 1.36 6.14 10.02
C ILE A 126 2.55 6.53 9.15
N VAL A 127 3.28 5.53 8.65
CA VAL A 127 4.36 5.73 7.69
C VAL A 127 4.05 4.99 6.38
N LEU A 128 4.58 5.49 5.28
CA LEU A 128 4.52 4.84 3.97
C LEU A 128 5.74 5.21 3.15
N SER A 129 6.06 4.43 2.12
CA SER A 129 6.97 4.87 1.07
C SER A 129 6.21 5.20 -0.21
N VAL A 130 6.71 6.17 -0.95
CA VAL A 130 6.16 6.61 -2.22
C VAL A 130 7.27 6.90 -3.21
N TYR A 131 7.10 6.43 -4.45
CA TYR A 131 8.07 6.65 -5.52
C TYR A 131 8.32 8.14 -5.75
N SER A 132 9.60 8.54 -5.81
CA SER A 132 10.00 9.94 -5.88
C SER A 132 9.52 10.67 -7.14
N ASP A 133 9.26 9.92 -8.22
CA ASP A 133 8.70 10.45 -9.47
C ASP A 133 7.22 10.10 -9.67
N ASN A 134 6.47 9.97 -8.55
CA ASN A 134 5.01 9.83 -8.56
C ASN A 134 4.33 11.05 -7.88
N PRO A 135 4.32 12.22 -8.53
CA PRO A 135 3.77 13.45 -7.93
C PRO A 135 2.26 13.35 -7.67
N ARG A 136 1.53 12.48 -8.37
CA ARG A 136 0.10 12.24 -8.12
C ARG A 136 -0.10 11.61 -6.74
N ALA A 137 0.61 10.54 -6.44
CA ALA A 137 0.52 9.87 -5.14
C ALA A 137 1.02 10.77 -4.01
N GLN A 138 2.12 11.49 -4.22
CA GLN A 138 2.64 12.44 -3.24
C GLN A 138 1.60 13.50 -2.88
N ARG A 139 0.97 14.15 -3.87
CA ARG A 139 -0.10 15.14 -3.62
C ARG A 139 -1.31 14.52 -2.92
N PHE A 140 -1.65 13.28 -3.25
CA PHE A 140 -2.73 12.54 -2.58
C PHE A 140 -2.42 12.39 -1.09
N TYR A 141 -1.27 11.86 -0.72
CA TYR A 141 -0.89 11.69 0.69
C TYR A 141 -0.73 13.03 1.43
N GLN A 142 -0.17 14.05 0.78
CA GLN A 142 -0.05 15.39 1.37
C GLN A 142 -1.42 15.99 1.72
N ARG A 143 -2.44 15.81 0.87
CA ARG A 143 -3.82 16.26 1.19
C ARG A 143 -4.41 15.55 2.40
N HIS A 144 -3.93 14.35 2.74
CA HIS A 144 -4.33 13.61 3.94
C HIS A 144 -3.41 13.85 5.14
N GLY A 145 -2.57 14.89 5.10
CA GLY A 145 -1.73 15.32 6.21
C GLY A 145 -0.38 14.62 6.33
N PHE A 146 -0.04 13.74 5.39
CA PHE A 146 1.30 13.13 5.35
C PHE A 146 2.34 14.15 4.92
N THR A 147 3.51 14.10 5.57
CA THR A 147 4.66 14.95 5.25
C THR A 147 5.89 14.10 4.95
N HIS A 148 6.78 14.63 4.12
CA HIS A 148 8.07 13.99 3.85
C HIS A 148 8.89 13.88 5.13
N ALA A 149 9.36 12.67 5.44
CA ALA A 149 10.15 12.38 6.64
C ALA A 149 11.59 11.98 6.33
N ALA A 150 11.82 11.21 5.26
CA ALA A 150 13.16 10.76 4.86
C ALA A 150 13.19 10.39 3.36
N ASN A 151 14.41 10.34 2.82
CA ASN A 151 14.66 9.69 1.53
C ASN A 151 14.90 8.20 1.76
N TYR A 152 14.50 7.41 0.80
CA TYR A 152 14.57 5.95 0.82
C TYR A 152 14.88 5.43 -0.56
N PHE A 153 15.24 4.18 -0.67
CA PHE A 153 15.27 3.49 -1.95
C PHE A 153 14.70 2.08 -1.79
N PHE A 154 14.08 1.59 -2.84
CA PHE A 154 13.50 0.26 -2.92
C PHE A 154 14.11 -0.51 -4.09
N MET A 155 14.33 -1.81 -3.92
CA MET A 155 14.90 -2.66 -4.97
C MET A 155 13.81 -3.49 -5.63
N VAL A 156 13.75 -3.43 -6.96
CA VAL A 156 12.94 -4.32 -7.81
C VAL A 156 13.91 -5.16 -8.64
N GLY A 157 14.22 -6.36 -8.17
CA GLY A 157 15.35 -7.12 -8.70
C GLY A 157 16.65 -6.33 -8.50
N GLU A 158 17.36 -6.03 -9.59
CA GLU A 158 18.57 -5.22 -9.57
C GLU A 158 18.32 -3.71 -9.78
N HIS A 159 17.08 -3.32 -10.09
CA HIS A 159 16.71 -1.92 -10.31
C HIS A 159 16.45 -1.22 -8.97
N ARG A 160 17.06 -0.05 -8.79
CA ARG A 160 16.87 0.80 -7.61
C ARG A 160 15.86 1.90 -7.93
N ASP A 161 14.78 1.94 -7.16
CA ASP A 161 13.83 3.05 -7.17
C ASP A 161 14.12 4.00 -6.02
N ASP A 162 14.28 5.28 -6.33
CA ASP A 162 14.35 6.31 -5.31
C ASP A 162 12.95 6.64 -4.81
N GLU A 163 12.77 6.57 -3.49
CA GLU A 163 11.49 6.77 -2.82
C GLU A 163 11.59 7.82 -1.71
N PHE A 164 10.44 8.32 -1.29
CA PHE A 164 10.30 9.13 -0.10
C PHE A 164 9.52 8.37 0.96
N ILE A 165 9.99 8.43 2.20
CA ILE A 165 9.18 8.02 3.35
C ILE A 165 8.33 9.23 3.75
N TYR A 166 7.01 9.00 3.78
CA TYR A 166 6.04 9.97 4.27
C TYR A 166 5.51 9.50 5.62
N ARG A 167 5.19 10.47 6.48
CA ARG A 167 4.70 10.25 7.84
C ARG A 167 3.46 11.10 8.10
N LEU A 168 2.43 10.48 8.66
CA LEU A 168 1.30 11.15 9.29
C LEU A 168 1.41 10.98 10.81
N LYS A 169 1.58 12.07 11.54
CA LYS A 169 1.60 12.10 13.01
C LYS A 169 0.16 12.17 13.50
N LEU A 170 -0.28 11.19 14.29
CA LEU A 170 -1.62 11.10 14.85
C LEU A 170 -1.68 11.63 16.29
N ARG A 171 -0.55 11.56 17.01
CA ARG A 171 -0.41 12.01 18.41
C ARG A 171 0.93 12.71 18.62
N ASP A 172 0.96 13.59 19.60
CA ASP A 172 2.17 14.32 20.02
C ASP A 172 3.12 13.45 20.84
#